data_087eff22cfa2651758d98296335e9c3e
#
_entry.id   087eff22cfa2651758d98296335e9c3e
#
_cell.length_a   1.000
_cell.length_b   1.000
_cell.length_c   1.000
_cell.angle_alpha   90.00
_cell.angle_beta   90.00
_cell.angle_gamma   90.00
#
_symmetry.space_group_name_H-M   'P 1'
#
loop_
_entity.id
_entity.type
_entity.pdbx_description
1 polymer ?
#
loop_
_entity_poly.entity_id
_entity_poly.type
_entity_poly.pdbx_seq_one_letter_code
_entity_poly.pdbx_strand_id
1 'polypeptide(L)'
;MAHTHSAEWTPHPVRPKNPIALVLLAAIAVVTVLGPLLALIFRVPWDRFVEITAEASTLEALKLSLYAAVLSTIVTLELGIPLSLWLLHNSKSGWFIRLLVVLPLAMPPVVAGLALTAAIGRRSYTSGILDALGIDIAFTFSGVVASHVFITLPFIIVSADSALRQINQEIIDSALSIGMSYPRVIWRVILPTILPAIVTGAGLGLARSLGEFGATLT
;
A
#
# COMPACT_ATOMS: atom_id res chain seq x y z
N MET A 1 -59.89 -20.57 -10.75
CA MET A 1 -59.06 -19.36 -10.85
C MET A 1 -58.59 -19.00 -9.43
N ALA A 2 -57.36 -19.39 -9.12
CA ALA A 2 -56.76 -19.09 -7.82
C ALA A 2 -55.64 -18.02 -8.06
N HIS A 3 -55.91 -16.80 -7.61
CA HIS A 3 -54.90 -15.74 -7.60
C HIS A 3 -53.93 -15.99 -6.45
N THR A 4 -52.74 -16.51 -6.76
CA THR A 4 -51.61 -16.54 -5.83
C THR A 4 -51.04 -15.13 -5.73
N HIS A 5 -51.35 -14.40 -4.66
CA HIS A 5 -50.62 -13.20 -4.27
C HIS A 5 -49.23 -13.65 -3.80
N SER A 6 -48.24 -13.50 -4.67
CA SER A 6 -46.82 -13.50 -4.26
C SER A 6 -46.57 -12.21 -3.47
N ALA A 7 -46.52 -12.32 -2.14
CA ALA A 7 -46.09 -11.24 -1.29
C ALA A 7 -44.61 -10.93 -1.65
N GLU A 8 -44.37 -9.82 -2.33
CA GLU A 8 -43.02 -9.29 -2.53
C GLU A 8 -42.40 -8.98 -1.17
N TRP A 9 -41.48 -9.84 -0.76
CA TRP A 9 -40.67 -9.59 0.42
C TRP A 9 -39.68 -8.45 0.15
N THR A 10 -40.02 -7.23 0.59
CA THR A 10 -39.12 -6.10 0.59
C THR A 10 -38.30 -6.12 1.89
N PRO A 11 -36.99 -6.33 1.84
CA PRO A 11 -36.16 -6.26 3.04
C PRO A 11 -36.19 -4.82 3.56
N HIS A 12 -36.83 -4.59 4.69
CA HIS A 12 -36.76 -3.31 5.38
C HIS A 12 -35.28 -3.15 5.88
N PRO A 13 -34.59 -2.04 5.55
CA PRO A 13 -33.27 -1.78 6.10
C PRO A 13 -33.41 -1.65 7.63
N VAL A 14 -32.93 -2.64 8.35
CA VAL A 14 -32.82 -2.58 9.80
C VAL A 14 -31.78 -1.48 10.08
N ARG A 15 -32.21 -0.26 10.38
CA ARG A 15 -31.35 0.78 10.91
C ARG A 15 -31.13 0.46 12.39
N PRO A 16 -29.98 -0.04 12.81
CA PRO A 16 -29.72 -0.25 14.23
C PRO A 16 -29.81 1.13 14.90
N LYS A 17 -30.63 1.26 15.93
CA LYS A 17 -30.56 2.40 16.84
C LYS A 17 -29.17 2.34 17.44
N ASN A 18 -28.30 3.30 17.11
CA ASN A 18 -26.95 3.34 17.67
C ASN A 18 -27.06 3.45 19.19
N PRO A 19 -26.70 2.43 19.97
CA PRO A 19 -26.74 2.53 21.42
C PRO A 19 -25.76 3.62 21.84
N ILE A 20 -26.13 4.42 22.82
CA ILE A 20 -25.32 5.55 23.35
C ILE A 20 -23.88 5.08 23.66
N ALA A 21 -23.73 3.86 24.18
CA ALA A 21 -22.42 3.25 24.42
C ALA A 21 -21.56 3.15 23.16
N LEU A 22 -22.15 2.80 22.01
CA LEU A 22 -21.41 2.69 20.74
C LEU A 22 -20.96 4.08 20.24
N VAL A 23 -21.78 5.10 20.40
CA VAL A 23 -21.45 6.47 20.06
C VAL A 23 -20.32 7.00 20.95
N LEU A 24 -20.36 6.71 22.25
CA LEU A 24 -19.32 7.10 23.20
C LEU A 24 -18.00 6.42 22.89
N LEU A 25 -18.00 5.12 22.61
CA LEU A 25 -16.79 4.39 22.22
C LEU A 25 -16.21 4.91 20.91
N ALA A 26 -17.06 5.20 19.93
CA ALA A 26 -16.63 5.82 18.67
C ALA A 26 -16.02 7.20 18.88
N ALA A 27 -16.62 8.03 19.75
CA ALA A 27 -16.09 9.36 20.09
C ALA A 27 -14.71 9.25 20.78
N ILE A 28 -14.55 8.32 21.71
CA ILE A 28 -13.26 8.05 22.36
C ILE A 28 -12.22 7.62 21.32
N ALA A 29 -12.55 6.72 20.42
CA ALA A 29 -11.65 6.28 19.35
C ALA A 29 -11.23 7.46 18.46
N VAL A 30 -12.17 8.31 18.05
CA VAL A 30 -11.90 9.51 17.26
C VAL A 30 -10.98 10.47 18.01
N VAL A 31 -11.25 10.76 19.27
CA VAL A 31 -10.42 11.65 20.11
C VAL A 31 -9.01 11.07 20.29
N THR A 32 -8.89 9.76 20.48
CA THR A 32 -7.59 9.09 20.61
C THR A 32 -6.73 9.24 19.36
N VAL A 33 -7.34 9.23 18.17
CA VAL A 33 -6.61 9.38 16.91
C VAL A 33 -6.37 10.87 16.58
N LEU A 34 -7.41 11.70 16.67
CA LEU A 34 -7.31 13.11 16.29
C LEU A 34 -6.59 13.97 17.33
N GLY A 35 -6.67 13.62 18.62
CA GLY A 35 -6.07 14.40 19.70
C GLY A 35 -4.57 14.65 19.51
N PRO A 36 -3.73 13.60 19.33
CA PRO A 36 -2.30 13.77 19.06
C PRO A 36 -2.01 14.56 17.78
N LEU A 37 -2.81 14.36 16.70
CA LEU A 37 -2.64 15.08 15.45
C LEU A 37 -2.93 16.59 15.60
N LEU A 38 -4.00 16.92 16.30
CA LEU A 38 -4.32 18.32 16.61
C LEU A 38 -3.25 18.94 17.50
N ALA A 39 -2.80 18.22 18.53
CA ALA A 39 -1.72 18.68 19.42
C ALA A 39 -0.43 18.98 18.63
N LEU A 40 -0.11 18.16 17.62
CA LEU A 40 1.03 18.39 16.73
C LEU A 40 0.83 19.69 15.91
N ILE A 41 -0.34 19.88 15.29
CA ILE A 41 -0.68 21.08 14.51
C ILE A 41 -0.55 22.35 15.36
N PHE A 42 -1.02 22.32 16.61
CA PHE A 42 -0.93 23.48 17.52
C PHE A 42 0.52 23.75 18.01
N ARG A 43 1.45 22.80 17.86
CA ARG A 43 2.86 23.00 18.21
C ARG A 43 3.70 23.54 17.05
N VAL A 44 3.16 23.58 15.85
CA VAL A 44 3.86 24.16 14.68
C VAL A 44 4.06 25.66 14.91
N PRO A 45 5.27 26.20 14.78
CA PRO A 45 5.53 27.65 14.83
C PRO A 45 5.07 28.29 13.53
N TRP A 46 3.76 28.54 13.40
CA TRP A 46 3.11 29.04 12.20
C TRP A 46 3.66 30.42 11.75
N ASP A 47 4.13 31.23 12.71
CA ASP A 47 4.79 32.50 12.48
C ASP A 47 6.08 32.38 11.68
N ARG A 48 6.80 31.26 11.82
CA ARG A 48 8.07 30.98 11.12
C ARG A 48 7.94 29.88 10.07
N PHE A 49 6.75 29.37 9.85
CA PHE A 49 6.53 28.22 8.95
C PHE A 49 7.01 28.50 7.53
N VAL A 50 6.72 29.70 7.00
CA VAL A 50 7.11 30.11 5.64
C VAL A 50 8.64 30.26 5.55
N GLU A 51 9.28 30.83 6.56
CA GLU A 51 10.74 30.98 6.62
C GLU A 51 11.44 29.62 6.59
N ILE A 52 11.02 28.70 7.48
CA ILE A 52 11.60 27.35 7.60
C ILE A 52 11.38 26.54 6.31
N THR A 53 10.20 26.62 5.71
CA THR A 53 9.89 25.87 4.49
C THR A 53 10.55 26.47 3.24
N ALA A 54 10.88 27.75 3.25
CA ALA A 54 11.55 28.43 2.14
C ALA A 54 13.08 28.25 2.18
N GLU A 55 13.66 27.68 3.24
CA GLU A 55 15.09 27.36 3.25
C GLU A 55 15.43 26.38 2.12
N ALA A 56 16.53 26.68 1.41
CA ALA A 56 16.97 25.87 0.25
C ALA A 56 17.18 24.40 0.62
N SER A 57 17.77 24.14 1.78
CA SER A 57 17.99 22.81 2.34
C SER A 57 16.68 22.04 2.56
N THR A 58 15.67 22.69 3.14
CA THR A 58 14.36 22.11 3.39
C THR A 58 13.63 21.80 2.09
N LEU A 59 13.68 22.72 1.11
CA LEU A 59 13.06 22.51 -0.20
C LEU A 59 13.70 21.38 -0.98
N GLU A 60 15.03 21.27 -0.96
CA GLU A 60 15.74 20.15 -1.60
C GLU A 60 15.39 18.83 -0.95
N ALA A 61 15.35 18.77 0.38
CA ALA A 61 14.95 17.60 1.12
C ALA A 61 13.49 17.18 0.83
N LEU A 62 12.56 18.13 0.78
CA LEU A 62 11.16 17.86 0.43
C LEU A 62 11.02 17.34 -1.00
N LYS A 63 11.72 17.94 -1.96
CA LYS A 63 11.74 17.47 -3.36
C LYS A 63 12.27 16.06 -3.46
N LEU A 64 13.42 15.78 -2.83
CA LEU A 64 14.05 14.45 -2.82
C LEU A 64 13.08 13.39 -2.27
N SER A 65 12.45 13.69 -1.12
CA SER A 65 11.46 12.80 -0.48
C SER A 65 10.26 12.55 -1.38
N LEU A 66 9.71 13.60 -1.98
CA LEU A 66 8.55 13.47 -2.87
C LEU A 66 8.90 12.65 -4.13
N TYR A 67 10.06 12.91 -4.75
CA TYR A 67 10.50 12.13 -5.90
C TYR A 67 10.75 10.66 -5.54
N ALA A 68 11.38 10.38 -4.40
CA ALA A 68 11.60 9.03 -3.92
C ALA A 68 10.28 8.32 -3.65
N ALA A 69 9.31 8.99 -3.00
CA ALA A 69 8.01 8.42 -2.67
C ALA A 69 7.18 8.12 -3.94
N VAL A 70 7.16 9.02 -4.91
CA VAL A 70 6.45 8.81 -6.18
C VAL A 70 7.10 7.69 -6.98
N LEU A 71 8.43 7.73 -7.14
CA LEU A 71 9.15 6.72 -7.91
C LEU A 71 9.02 5.34 -7.27
N SER A 72 9.16 5.23 -5.94
CA SER A 72 8.97 3.98 -5.22
C SER A 72 7.54 3.44 -5.37
N THR A 73 6.54 4.31 -5.38
CA THR A 73 5.14 3.91 -5.60
C THR A 73 4.95 3.32 -7.01
N ILE A 74 5.54 3.94 -8.03
CA ILE A 74 5.50 3.42 -9.41
C ILE A 74 6.14 2.04 -9.48
N VAL A 75 7.38 1.90 -8.98
CA VAL A 75 8.09 0.61 -8.96
C VAL A 75 7.32 -0.44 -8.16
N THR A 76 6.72 -0.04 -7.05
CA THR A 76 5.90 -0.94 -6.23
C THR A 76 4.65 -1.42 -6.97
N LEU A 77 4.01 -0.56 -7.77
CA LEU A 77 2.89 -0.95 -8.63
C LEU A 77 3.34 -1.93 -9.73
N GLU A 78 4.46 -1.63 -10.40
CA GLU A 78 5.01 -2.48 -11.45
C GLU A 78 5.39 -3.88 -10.96
N LEU A 79 5.87 -4.01 -9.74
CA LEU A 79 6.23 -5.29 -9.13
C LEU A 79 5.06 -5.96 -8.42
N GLY A 80 4.26 -5.18 -7.70
CA GLY A 80 3.20 -5.67 -6.82
C GLY A 80 2.00 -6.22 -7.57
N ILE A 81 1.59 -5.59 -8.67
CA ILE A 81 0.44 -6.05 -9.46
C ILE A 81 0.72 -7.42 -10.10
N PRO A 82 1.82 -7.63 -10.84
CA PRO A 82 2.14 -8.95 -11.39
C PRO A 82 2.31 -10.01 -10.31
N LEU A 83 2.94 -9.68 -9.17
CA LEU A 83 3.10 -10.62 -8.08
C LEU A 83 1.74 -11.01 -7.46
N SER A 84 0.83 -10.07 -7.30
CA SER A 84 -0.53 -10.36 -6.79
C SER A 84 -1.32 -11.26 -7.75
N LEU A 85 -1.22 -11.03 -9.07
CA LEU A 85 -1.82 -11.88 -10.09
C LEU A 85 -1.20 -13.29 -10.07
N TRP A 86 0.11 -13.40 -9.92
CA TRP A 86 0.79 -14.69 -9.80
C TRP A 86 0.37 -15.45 -8.55
N LEU A 87 0.22 -14.75 -7.41
CA LEU A 87 -0.24 -15.32 -6.14
C LEU A 87 -1.68 -15.88 -6.21
N LEU A 88 -2.53 -15.29 -7.06
CA LEU A 88 -3.89 -15.79 -7.30
C LEU A 88 -3.87 -17.19 -7.92
N HIS A 89 -2.96 -17.42 -8.90
CA HIS A 89 -2.83 -18.71 -9.60
C HIS A 89 -2.16 -19.80 -8.78
N ASN A 90 -1.28 -19.43 -7.84
CA ASN A 90 -0.43 -20.36 -7.11
C ASN A 90 -0.83 -20.50 -5.64
N SER A 91 -2.04 -21.00 -5.38
CA SER A 91 -2.61 -21.04 -4.02
C SER A 91 -1.79 -21.84 -3.01
N LYS A 92 -1.14 -22.94 -3.42
CA LYS A 92 -0.39 -23.83 -2.51
C LYS A 92 0.98 -23.27 -2.08
N SER A 93 1.77 -22.73 -3.00
CA SER A 93 3.05 -22.08 -2.68
C SER A 93 2.90 -20.57 -2.39
N GLY A 94 1.81 -19.97 -2.83
CA GLY A 94 1.54 -18.55 -2.67
C GLY A 94 1.35 -18.11 -1.21
N TRP A 95 0.90 -18.98 -0.30
CA TRP A 95 0.72 -18.60 1.11
C TRP A 95 2.04 -18.22 1.78
N PHE A 96 3.11 -19.00 1.49
CA PHE A 96 4.43 -18.73 2.06
C PHE A 96 5.01 -17.40 1.53
N ILE A 97 4.85 -17.15 0.24
CA ILE A 97 5.28 -15.87 -0.36
C ILE A 97 4.46 -14.70 0.18
N ARG A 98 3.13 -14.87 0.39
CA ARG A 98 2.31 -13.86 1.08
C ARG A 98 2.84 -13.55 2.48
N LEU A 99 3.18 -14.57 3.24
CA LEU A 99 3.75 -14.39 4.57
C LEU A 99 5.05 -13.59 4.52
N LEU A 100 5.97 -13.95 3.61
CA LEU A 100 7.23 -13.22 3.41
C LEU A 100 7.02 -11.78 2.98
N VAL A 101 6.08 -11.54 2.08
CA VAL A 101 5.77 -10.19 1.59
C VAL A 101 5.17 -9.30 2.68
N VAL A 102 4.37 -9.86 3.58
CA VAL A 102 3.74 -9.11 4.69
C VAL A 102 4.72 -8.87 5.84
N LEU A 103 5.82 -9.63 5.90
CA LEU A 103 6.81 -9.53 6.97
C LEU A 103 7.33 -8.10 7.23
N PRO A 104 7.66 -7.29 6.19
CA PRO A 104 8.10 -5.90 6.40
C PRO A 104 7.10 -5.02 7.16
N LEU A 105 5.78 -5.30 7.08
CA LEU A 105 4.78 -4.55 7.83
C LEU A 105 4.86 -4.80 9.34
N ALA A 106 5.31 -5.98 9.74
CA ALA A 106 5.47 -6.36 11.14
C ALA A 106 6.83 -5.95 11.72
N MET A 107 7.79 -5.56 10.86
CA MET A 107 9.13 -5.18 11.30
C MET A 107 9.16 -3.76 11.86
N PRO A 108 9.84 -3.53 13.01
CA PRO A 108 10.20 -2.18 13.41
C PRO A 108 11.07 -1.51 12.34
N PRO A 109 10.95 -0.18 12.11
CA PRO A 109 11.69 0.52 11.05
C PRO A 109 13.20 0.30 11.09
N VAL A 110 13.78 0.26 12.29
CA VAL A 110 15.22 0.00 12.49
C VAL A 110 15.61 -1.39 11.96
N VAL A 111 14.79 -2.41 12.24
CA VAL A 111 15.05 -3.78 11.78
C VAL A 111 14.91 -3.88 10.26
N ALA A 112 13.93 -3.21 9.69
CA ALA A 112 13.75 -3.12 8.23
C ALA A 112 14.99 -2.47 7.56
N GLY A 113 15.52 -1.37 8.13
CA GLY A 113 16.74 -0.71 7.67
C GLY A 113 17.97 -1.62 7.77
N LEU A 114 18.14 -2.35 8.87
CA LEU A 114 19.23 -3.31 9.04
C LEU A 114 19.13 -4.47 8.03
N ALA A 115 17.94 -5.01 7.80
CA ALA A 115 17.71 -6.06 6.82
C ALA A 115 18.09 -5.59 5.40
N LEU A 116 17.70 -4.37 5.05
CA LEU A 116 18.05 -3.77 3.77
C LEU A 116 19.55 -3.55 3.64
N THR A 117 20.19 -3.00 4.67
CA THR A 117 21.65 -2.78 4.69
C THR A 117 22.39 -4.11 4.56
N ALA A 118 21.91 -5.17 5.19
CA ALA A 118 22.48 -6.51 5.06
C ALA A 118 22.28 -7.10 3.65
N ALA A 119 21.17 -6.74 2.97
CA ALA A 119 20.87 -7.23 1.63
C ALA A 119 21.59 -6.48 0.51
N ILE A 120 21.61 -5.15 0.54
CA ILE A 120 22.08 -4.30 -0.57
C ILE A 120 23.12 -3.24 -0.14
N GLY A 121 23.61 -3.27 1.10
CA GLY A 121 24.68 -2.38 1.58
C GLY A 121 26.05 -2.72 0.98
N ARG A 122 27.01 -1.83 1.12
CA ARG A 122 28.38 -2.00 0.59
C ARG A 122 29.13 -3.24 1.09
N ARG A 123 28.74 -3.80 2.23
CA ARG A 123 29.29 -5.04 2.79
C ARG A 123 28.25 -6.18 2.79
N SER A 124 27.26 -6.10 1.91
CA SER A 124 26.22 -7.12 1.80
C SER A 124 26.69 -8.35 1.04
N TYR A 125 25.95 -9.43 1.14
CA TYR A 125 26.19 -10.64 0.33
C TYR A 125 26.03 -10.40 -1.18
N THR A 126 25.33 -9.35 -1.58
CA THR A 126 25.10 -8.97 -2.98
C THR A 126 26.06 -7.91 -3.49
N SER A 127 26.92 -7.33 -2.65
CA SER A 127 27.81 -6.22 -3.02
C SER A 127 28.69 -6.56 -4.23
N GLY A 128 29.28 -7.76 -4.28
CA GLY A 128 30.10 -8.16 -5.43
C GLY A 128 29.35 -8.25 -6.76
N ILE A 129 28.07 -8.60 -6.73
CA ILE A 129 27.19 -8.63 -7.93
C ILE A 129 26.82 -7.21 -8.33
N LEU A 130 26.48 -6.37 -7.36
CA LEU A 130 26.11 -4.96 -7.60
C LEU A 130 27.29 -4.18 -8.16
N ASP A 131 28.48 -4.38 -7.60
CA ASP A 131 29.73 -3.76 -8.07
C ASP A 131 30.08 -4.20 -9.51
N ALA A 132 29.90 -5.49 -9.82
CA ALA A 132 30.12 -6.03 -11.16
C ALA A 132 29.14 -5.46 -12.20
N LEU A 133 27.93 -5.07 -11.77
CA LEU A 133 26.90 -4.43 -12.60
C LEU A 133 27.06 -2.90 -12.64
N GLY A 134 28.01 -2.33 -11.89
CA GLY A 134 28.20 -0.87 -11.78
C GLY A 134 27.05 -0.18 -11.03
N ILE A 135 26.33 -0.90 -10.17
CA ILE A 135 25.15 -0.39 -9.45
C ILE A 135 25.57 -0.07 -8.01
N ASP A 136 25.70 1.21 -7.70
CA ASP A 136 25.88 1.68 -6.31
C ASP A 136 24.52 2.09 -5.73
N ILE A 137 24.05 1.30 -4.76
CA ILE A 137 22.75 1.53 -4.09
C ILE A 137 22.95 2.15 -2.72
N ALA A 138 24.05 1.81 -2.04
CA ALA A 138 24.28 2.23 -0.67
C ALA A 138 24.51 3.74 -0.55
N PHE A 139 23.68 4.42 0.26
CA PHE A 139 23.73 5.87 0.47
C PHE A 139 23.47 6.72 -0.78
N THR A 140 22.71 6.19 -1.73
CA THR A 140 22.30 6.88 -2.95
C THR A 140 20.80 7.07 -3.02
N PHE A 141 20.31 7.88 -3.95
CA PHE A 141 18.88 8.04 -4.21
C PHE A 141 18.20 6.71 -4.58
N SER A 142 18.88 5.84 -5.33
CA SER A 142 18.39 4.49 -5.64
C SER A 142 18.23 3.63 -4.39
N GLY A 143 19.09 3.77 -3.40
CA GLY A 143 18.97 3.13 -2.09
C GLY A 143 17.75 3.60 -1.32
N VAL A 144 17.45 4.90 -1.34
CA VAL A 144 16.23 5.46 -0.73
C VAL A 144 15.00 4.88 -1.43
N VAL A 145 14.97 4.87 -2.77
CA VAL A 145 13.86 4.28 -3.53
C VAL A 145 13.70 2.80 -3.21
N ALA A 146 14.78 2.03 -3.17
CA ALA A 146 14.74 0.60 -2.85
C ALA A 146 14.19 0.36 -1.43
N SER A 147 14.57 1.18 -0.45
CA SER A 147 14.04 1.09 0.91
C SER A 147 12.54 1.40 0.98
N HIS A 148 12.10 2.42 0.27
CA HIS A 148 10.69 2.75 0.17
C HIS A 148 9.91 1.63 -0.53
N VAL A 149 10.40 1.05 -1.63
CA VAL A 149 9.78 -0.10 -2.30
C VAL A 149 9.63 -1.28 -1.35
N PHE A 150 10.68 -1.62 -0.59
CA PHE A 150 10.66 -2.72 0.36
C PHE A 150 9.54 -2.57 1.41
N ILE A 151 9.35 -1.35 1.92
CA ILE A 151 8.35 -1.06 2.97
C ILE A 151 6.94 -0.92 2.39
N THR A 152 6.80 -0.42 1.15
CA THR A 152 5.50 -0.10 0.55
C THR A 152 4.91 -1.24 -0.27
N LEU A 153 5.73 -2.15 -0.78
CA LEU A 153 5.31 -3.30 -1.59
C LEU A 153 4.19 -4.14 -0.93
N PRO A 154 4.24 -4.43 0.38
CA PRO A 154 3.17 -5.15 1.07
C PRO A 154 1.79 -4.49 0.95
N PHE A 155 1.70 -3.16 0.99
CA PHE A 155 0.41 -2.44 0.91
C PHE A 155 -0.29 -2.69 -0.42
N ILE A 156 0.46 -2.65 -1.53
CA ILE A 156 -0.08 -2.94 -2.86
C ILE A 156 -0.53 -4.39 -2.94
N ILE A 157 0.33 -5.33 -2.50
CA ILE A 157 0.05 -6.76 -2.63
C ILE A 157 -1.14 -7.17 -1.77
N VAL A 158 -1.21 -6.72 -0.52
CA VAL A 158 -2.34 -7.04 0.37
C VAL A 158 -3.65 -6.48 -0.18
N SER A 159 -3.64 -5.23 -0.66
CA SER A 159 -4.83 -4.59 -1.23
C SER A 159 -5.28 -5.29 -2.52
N ALA A 160 -4.34 -5.56 -3.43
CA ALA A 160 -4.64 -6.21 -4.71
C ALA A 160 -5.06 -7.68 -4.53
N ASP A 161 -4.33 -8.48 -3.72
CA ASP A 161 -4.65 -9.89 -3.44
C ASP A 161 -6.02 -10.03 -2.77
N SER A 162 -6.35 -9.13 -1.83
CA SER A 162 -7.68 -9.10 -1.19
C SER A 162 -8.80 -8.84 -2.20
N ALA A 163 -8.61 -7.88 -3.11
CA ALA A 163 -9.60 -7.57 -4.13
C ALA A 163 -9.72 -8.68 -5.19
N LEU A 164 -8.58 -9.24 -5.62
CA LEU A 164 -8.55 -10.36 -6.57
C LEU A 164 -9.34 -11.57 -6.07
N ARG A 165 -9.27 -11.89 -4.79
CA ARG A 165 -10.01 -13.00 -4.17
C ARG A 165 -11.51 -12.77 -4.09
N GLN A 166 -11.97 -11.54 -4.22
CA GLN A 166 -13.38 -11.16 -4.18
C GLN A 166 -14.02 -11.15 -5.57
N ILE A 167 -13.23 -11.30 -6.64
CA ILE A 167 -13.77 -11.39 -8.01
C ILE A 167 -14.54 -12.70 -8.14
N ASN A 168 -15.80 -12.61 -8.59
CA ASN A 168 -16.57 -13.80 -8.91
C ASN A 168 -15.95 -14.54 -10.10
N GLN A 169 -15.56 -15.80 -9.89
CA GLN A 169 -14.95 -16.64 -10.92
C GLN A 169 -15.82 -16.77 -12.17
N GLU A 170 -17.15 -16.74 -12.03
CA GLU A 170 -18.09 -16.79 -13.15
C GLU A 170 -17.92 -15.65 -14.16
N ILE A 171 -17.46 -14.48 -13.71
CA ILE A 171 -17.17 -13.34 -14.58
C ILE A 171 -15.97 -13.66 -15.47
N ILE A 172 -14.93 -14.25 -14.90
CA ILE A 172 -13.72 -14.66 -15.62
C ILE A 172 -14.06 -15.76 -16.62
N ASP A 173 -14.79 -16.79 -16.17
CA ASP A 173 -15.18 -17.93 -17.00
C ASP A 173 -16.11 -17.51 -18.15
N SER A 174 -17.02 -16.58 -17.91
CA SER A 174 -17.89 -16.00 -18.95
C SER A 174 -17.07 -15.25 -20.01
N ALA A 175 -16.10 -14.45 -19.59
CA ALA A 175 -15.22 -13.72 -20.50
C ALA A 175 -14.37 -14.67 -21.37
N LEU A 176 -13.89 -15.78 -20.80
CA LEU A 176 -13.16 -16.81 -21.52
C LEU A 176 -14.08 -17.56 -22.51
N SER A 177 -15.32 -17.86 -22.10
CA SER A 177 -16.29 -18.59 -22.94
C SER A 177 -16.68 -17.84 -24.20
N ILE A 178 -16.70 -16.51 -24.18
CA ILE A 178 -16.93 -15.67 -25.38
C ILE A 178 -15.67 -15.48 -26.22
N GLY A 179 -14.58 -16.23 -25.94
CA GLY A 179 -13.35 -16.23 -26.74
C GLY A 179 -12.32 -15.16 -26.38
N MET A 180 -12.44 -14.51 -25.22
CA MET A 180 -11.37 -13.61 -24.76
C MET A 180 -10.12 -14.41 -24.36
N SER A 181 -8.95 -14.00 -24.84
CA SER A 181 -7.68 -14.55 -24.37
C SER A 181 -7.41 -14.11 -22.92
N TYR A 182 -6.75 -14.96 -22.14
CA TYR A 182 -6.46 -14.70 -20.71
C TYR A 182 -5.78 -13.33 -20.46
N PRO A 183 -4.75 -12.90 -21.24
CA PRO A 183 -4.19 -11.55 -21.08
C PRO A 183 -5.23 -10.44 -21.29
N ARG A 184 -6.18 -10.64 -22.20
CA ARG A 184 -7.26 -9.66 -22.44
C ARG A 184 -8.23 -9.61 -21.27
N VAL A 185 -8.51 -10.75 -20.63
CA VAL A 185 -9.32 -10.80 -19.40
C VAL A 185 -8.61 -10.05 -18.26
N ILE A 186 -7.28 -10.20 -18.09
CA ILE A 186 -6.53 -9.44 -17.10
C ILE A 186 -6.71 -7.93 -17.31
N TRP A 187 -6.45 -7.44 -18.52
CA TRP A 187 -6.46 -6.00 -18.81
C TRP A 187 -7.84 -5.36 -18.86
N ARG A 188 -8.87 -6.09 -19.31
CA ARG A 188 -10.22 -5.54 -19.53
C ARG A 188 -11.22 -5.87 -18.44
N VAL A 189 -10.95 -6.89 -17.62
CA VAL A 189 -11.89 -7.35 -16.59
C VAL A 189 -11.24 -7.25 -15.22
N ILE A 190 -10.12 -7.96 -15.00
CA ILE A 190 -9.52 -8.08 -13.67
C ILE A 190 -8.96 -6.74 -13.19
N LEU A 191 -8.05 -6.12 -13.93
CA LEU A 191 -7.40 -4.88 -13.53
C LEU A 191 -8.36 -3.72 -13.27
N PRO A 192 -9.35 -3.44 -14.15
CA PRO A 192 -10.35 -2.41 -13.86
C PRO A 192 -11.17 -2.70 -12.61
N THR A 193 -11.52 -3.97 -12.36
CA THR A 193 -12.30 -4.37 -11.18
C THR A 193 -11.54 -4.14 -9.88
N ILE A 194 -10.23 -4.41 -9.85
CA ILE A 194 -9.41 -4.22 -8.64
C ILE A 194 -8.76 -2.84 -8.55
N LEU A 195 -8.93 -1.98 -9.55
CA LEU A 195 -8.30 -0.65 -9.60
C LEU A 195 -8.55 0.19 -8.33
N PRO A 196 -9.76 0.23 -7.74
CA PRO A 196 -9.97 0.97 -6.48
C PRO A 196 -9.10 0.45 -5.33
N ALA A 197 -8.89 -0.87 -5.23
CA ALA A 197 -8.03 -1.48 -4.22
C ALA A 197 -6.55 -1.17 -4.49
N ILE A 198 -6.12 -1.18 -5.76
CA ILE A 198 -4.76 -0.78 -6.16
C ILE A 198 -4.51 0.68 -5.77
N VAL A 199 -5.43 1.59 -6.07
CA VAL A 199 -5.32 3.02 -5.72
C VAL A 199 -5.24 3.19 -4.20
N THR A 200 -6.06 2.45 -3.44
CA THR A 200 -6.01 2.47 -1.96
C THR A 200 -4.66 1.97 -1.45
N GLY A 201 -4.16 0.84 -1.95
CA GLY A 201 -2.85 0.30 -1.59
C GLY A 201 -1.71 1.25 -1.94
N ALA A 202 -1.77 1.89 -3.13
CA ALA A 202 -0.80 2.89 -3.57
C ALA A 202 -0.82 4.14 -2.67
N GLY A 203 -2.01 4.62 -2.32
CA GLY A 203 -2.16 5.76 -1.40
C GLY A 203 -1.60 5.49 -0.01
N LEU A 204 -1.87 4.30 0.55
CA LEU A 204 -1.30 3.88 1.82
C LEU A 204 0.22 3.73 1.75
N GLY A 205 0.74 3.12 0.68
CA GLY A 205 2.16 2.99 0.43
C GLY A 205 2.85 4.34 0.30
N LEU A 206 2.26 5.26 -0.48
CA LEU A 206 2.77 6.63 -0.64
C LEU A 206 2.81 7.39 0.71
N ALA A 207 1.73 7.31 1.48
CA ALA A 207 1.66 7.94 2.81
C ALA A 207 2.72 7.35 3.75
N ARG A 208 2.92 6.04 3.70
CA ARG A 208 3.96 5.35 4.48
C ARG A 208 5.37 5.78 4.06
N SER A 209 5.62 5.88 2.75
CA SER A 209 6.89 6.34 2.18
C SER A 209 7.22 7.78 2.61
N LEU A 210 6.25 8.69 2.55
CA LEU A 210 6.42 10.07 3.02
C LEU A 210 6.68 10.16 4.53
N GLY A 211 6.13 9.22 5.32
CA GLY A 211 6.36 9.15 6.76
C GLY A 211 7.78 8.70 7.16
N GLU A 212 8.52 8.01 6.30
CA GLU A 212 9.90 7.57 6.57
C GLU A 212 10.93 8.70 6.55
N PHE A 213 10.57 9.85 6.01
CA PHE A 213 11.46 10.99 5.86
C PHE A 213 11.99 11.53 7.21
N GLY A 214 11.19 11.45 8.27
CA GLY A 214 11.61 11.89 9.60
C GLY A 214 12.80 11.09 10.20
N ALA A 215 13.00 9.85 9.77
CA ALA A 215 14.10 9.01 10.24
C ALA A 215 15.41 9.18 9.44
N THR A 216 15.34 9.82 8.27
CA THR A 216 16.50 10.02 7.38
C THR A 216 17.24 11.34 7.69
N LEU A 217 16.61 12.24 8.46
CA LEU A 217 17.17 13.56 8.83
C LEU A 217 17.87 13.60 10.20
N THR A 218 17.83 12.49 10.97
CA THR A 218 18.54 12.32 12.24
C THR A 218 19.78 11.47 12.06
#